data_87ba819bcaedf0336cc38d613beeb925
#
_entry.id   87ba819bcaedf0336cc38d613beeb925
#
_cell.length_a   1.000
_cell.length_b   1.000
_cell.length_c   1.000
_cell.angle_alpha   90.00
_cell.angle_beta   90.00
_cell.angle_gamma   90.00
#
_symmetry.space_group_name_H-M   'P 1'
#
loop_
_entity.id
_entity.type
_entity.pdbx_description
1 polymer ?
#
loop_
_entity_poly.entity_id
_entity_poly.type
_entity_poly.pdbx_seq_one_letter_code
_entity_poly.pdbx_strand_id
1 'polypeptide(L)'
;NEVVLAGVSGGSDSMVMLHILKELQVKLDFTLRVVHVHHGIRGKEADRDQSFVENICRKWQIPCTVYCYDVPGLSREWKLGEEETGRIVRKEAFQREAAVCGRKDSEIKIALAHNQEDLAETMLHNLCRGTGLRGLCTMRPADGEIIRPILCLSRDKIAEYLKEKKISHIQDSTNLSDEYTRNRIRHHILPMLEQQVNGKAAAHMAETAARISQAEEYLTQQSCLVLSEFQKDKGYYFTEKFFTEPQIIQVYALQQAMEQLAGRRKDLAAVHYEKVLELYEMQTGRRISLPYHMEARRDYEGVRLCRC
;
A
#
# COMPACT_ATOMS: atom_id res chain seq x y z
N ASN A 1 -17.85 -12.72 -13.23
CA ASN A 1 -18.24 -11.65 -12.30
C ASN A 1 -17.17 -11.53 -11.23
N GLU A 2 -16.56 -10.35 -11.11
CA GLU A 2 -15.59 -10.06 -10.04
C GLU A 2 -16.29 -9.99 -8.67
N VAL A 3 -15.52 -10.25 -7.59
CA VAL A 3 -15.96 -10.07 -6.21
C VAL A 3 -15.21 -8.89 -5.61
N VAL A 4 -15.92 -7.94 -5.04
CA VAL A 4 -15.35 -6.81 -4.30
C VAL A 4 -15.56 -7.01 -2.81
N LEU A 5 -14.47 -7.20 -2.07
CA LEU A 5 -14.43 -7.29 -0.61
C LEU A 5 -14.19 -5.88 -0.04
N ALA A 6 -15.21 -5.25 0.48
CA ALA A 6 -15.11 -3.91 1.05
C ALA A 6 -14.74 -3.94 2.53
N GLY A 7 -13.60 -3.33 2.89
CA GLY A 7 -13.21 -3.14 4.28
C GLY A 7 -13.99 -2.00 4.93
N VAL A 8 -14.89 -2.31 5.85
CA VAL A 8 -15.80 -1.34 6.46
C VAL A 8 -15.61 -1.28 7.97
N SER A 9 -15.16 -0.12 8.46
CA SER A 9 -15.01 0.15 9.90
C SER A 9 -16.26 0.77 10.54
N GLY A 10 -17.18 1.31 9.74
CA GLY A 10 -18.32 2.11 10.20
C GLY A 10 -18.06 3.61 10.21
N GLY A 11 -16.81 4.06 10.07
CA GLY A 11 -16.46 5.48 9.97
C GLY A 11 -16.86 6.10 8.63
N SER A 12 -16.85 7.45 8.57
CA SER A 12 -17.29 8.28 7.43
C SER A 12 -16.83 7.75 6.07
N ASP A 13 -15.52 7.56 5.92
CA ASP A 13 -14.91 7.19 4.65
C ASP A 13 -15.34 5.80 4.19
N SER A 14 -15.36 4.84 5.12
CA SER A 14 -15.76 3.46 4.82
C SER A 14 -17.25 3.36 4.47
N MET A 15 -18.09 4.18 5.08
CA MET A 15 -19.53 4.23 4.80
C MET A 15 -19.81 4.88 3.44
N VAL A 16 -19.09 5.94 3.06
CA VAL A 16 -19.17 6.54 1.72
C VAL A 16 -18.71 5.55 0.66
N MET A 17 -17.56 4.91 0.87
CA MET A 17 -17.07 3.87 -0.03
C MET A 17 -18.08 2.75 -0.24
N LEU A 18 -18.64 2.22 0.85
CA LEU A 18 -19.63 1.14 0.79
C LEU A 18 -20.88 1.56 0.01
N HIS A 19 -21.38 2.78 0.25
CA HIS A 19 -22.55 3.28 -0.47
C HIS A 19 -22.26 3.45 -1.98
N ILE A 20 -21.12 4.04 -2.34
CA ILE A 20 -20.72 4.19 -3.74
C ILE A 20 -20.59 2.82 -4.42
N LEU A 21 -19.93 1.84 -3.77
CA LEU A 21 -19.82 0.50 -4.32
C LEU A 21 -21.17 -0.19 -4.50
N LYS A 22 -22.09 0.01 -3.56
CA LYS A 22 -23.47 -0.50 -3.68
C LYS A 22 -24.19 0.08 -4.91
N GLU A 23 -24.08 1.39 -5.14
CA GLU A 23 -24.67 2.04 -6.32
C GLU A 23 -24.02 1.57 -7.64
N LEU A 24 -22.70 1.36 -7.62
CA LEU A 24 -21.94 0.89 -8.79
C LEU A 24 -22.19 -0.59 -9.10
N GLN A 25 -22.46 -1.42 -8.11
CA GLN A 25 -22.73 -2.85 -8.27
C GLN A 25 -23.80 -3.12 -9.32
N VAL A 26 -24.86 -2.29 -9.35
CA VAL A 26 -25.98 -2.42 -10.29
C VAL A 26 -25.52 -2.17 -11.74
N LYS A 27 -24.49 -1.31 -11.92
CA LYS A 27 -24.01 -0.88 -13.24
C LYS A 27 -22.86 -1.72 -13.78
N LEU A 28 -22.01 -2.22 -12.91
CA LEU A 28 -20.72 -2.84 -13.27
C LEU A 28 -20.68 -4.35 -13.08
N ASP A 29 -21.79 -4.98 -12.67
CA ASP A 29 -21.98 -6.43 -12.55
C ASP A 29 -20.85 -7.13 -11.75
N PHE A 30 -20.64 -6.72 -10.51
CA PHE A 30 -19.77 -7.39 -9.55
C PHE A 30 -20.53 -7.80 -8.29
N THR A 31 -20.00 -8.76 -7.54
CA THR A 31 -20.54 -9.16 -6.24
C THR A 31 -19.87 -8.36 -5.14
N LEU A 32 -20.65 -7.62 -4.35
CA LEU A 32 -20.16 -6.85 -3.20
C LEU A 32 -20.34 -7.64 -1.91
N ARG A 33 -19.27 -7.74 -1.12
CA ARG A 33 -19.27 -8.31 0.24
C ARG A 33 -18.53 -7.39 1.18
N VAL A 34 -18.95 -7.32 2.43
CA VAL A 34 -18.31 -6.52 3.47
C VAL A 34 -17.46 -7.41 4.37
N VAL A 35 -16.25 -6.95 4.66
CA VAL A 35 -15.36 -7.50 5.70
C VAL A 35 -15.21 -6.45 6.79
N HIS A 36 -15.69 -6.77 7.99
CA HIS A 36 -15.46 -5.96 9.19
C HIS A 36 -14.44 -6.68 10.08
N VAL A 37 -13.42 -5.95 10.54
CA VAL A 37 -12.40 -6.49 11.44
C VAL A 37 -12.53 -5.85 12.81
N HIS A 38 -12.92 -6.65 13.79
CA HIS A 38 -12.97 -6.27 15.20
C HIS A 38 -11.59 -6.52 15.82
N HIS A 39 -10.88 -5.46 16.18
CA HIS A 39 -9.49 -5.53 16.64
C HIS A 39 -9.32 -5.87 18.13
N GLY A 40 -10.38 -5.89 18.92
CA GLY A 40 -10.32 -6.15 20.36
C GLY A 40 -9.70 -5.02 21.21
N ILE A 41 -9.41 -3.85 20.62
CA ILE A 41 -8.69 -2.77 21.32
C ILE A 41 -9.63 -1.93 22.19
N ARG A 42 -10.85 -1.65 21.72
CA ARG A 42 -11.76 -0.65 22.33
C ARG A 42 -12.93 -1.24 23.12
N GLY A 43 -12.92 -2.55 23.41
CA GLY A 43 -13.98 -3.20 24.17
C GLY A 43 -15.39 -2.86 23.65
N LYS A 44 -16.27 -2.32 24.52
CA LYS A 44 -17.67 -1.99 24.18
C LYS A 44 -17.87 -1.04 22.99
N GLU A 45 -16.91 -0.16 22.68
CA GLU A 45 -16.99 0.68 21.49
C GLU A 45 -16.83 -0.15 20.22
N ALA A 46 -15.90 -1.08 20.20
CA ALA A 46 -15.72 -1.98 19.06
C ALA A 46 -16.93 -2.88 18.84
N ASP A 47 -17.59 -3.36 19.92
CA ASP A 47 -18.84 -4.14 19.84
C ASP A 47 -19.99 -3.30 19.25
N ARG A 48 -20.08 -2.03 19.64
CA ARG A 48 -21.06 -1.07 19.07
C ARG A 48 -20.78 -0.87 17.58
N ASP A 49 -19.53 -0.67 17.21
CA ASP A 49 -19.11 -0.41 15.82
C ASP A 49 -19.41 -1.63 14.93
N GLN A 50 -19.13 -2.84 15.41
CA GLN A 50 -19.51 -4.08 14.75
C GLN A 50 -21.04 -4.14 14.54
N SER A 51 -21.80 -3.94 15.60
CA SER A 51 -23.26 -4.00 15.55
C SER A 51 -23.85 -2.97 14.56
N PHE A 52 -23.24 -1.80 14.49
CA PHE A 52 -23.63 -0.78 13.52
C PHE A 52 -23.40 -1.24 12.08
N VAL A 53 -22.20 -1.76 11.77
CA VAL A 53 -21.86 -2.24 10.42
C VAL A 53 -22.78 -3.39 10.01
N GLU A 54 -22.99 -4.39 10.88
CA GLU A 54 -23.89 -5.51 10.61
C GLU A 54 -25.32 -5.05 10.33
N ASN A 55 -25.84 -4.08 11.11
CA ASN A 55 -27.18 -3.54 10.91
C ASN A 55 -27.34 -2.80 9.58
N ILE A 56 -26.34 -2.00 9.19
CA ILE A 56 -26.34 -1.31 7.89
C ILE A 56 -26.25 -2.33 6.74
N CYS A 57 -25.39 -3.31 6.84
CA CYS A 57 -25.25 -4.35 5.82
C CYS A 57 -26.57 -5.14 5.66
N ARG A 58 -27.24 -5.48 6.75
CA ARG A 58 -28.56 -6.13 6.73
C ARG A 58 -29.61 -5.25 6.05
N LYS A 59 -29.65 -3.95 6.41
CA LYS A 59 -30.58 -2.97 5.80
C LYS A 59 -30.32 -2.81 4.30
N TRP A 60 -29.06 -2.85 3.87
CA TRP A 60 -28.68 -2.69 2.47
C TRP A 60 -28.61 -4.01 1.69
N GLN A 61 -28.90 -5.13 2.36
CA GLN A 61 -28.87 -6.48 1.80
C GLN A 61 -27.49 -6.85 1.22
N ILE A 62 -26.41 -6.42 1.89
CA ILE A 62 -25.03 -6.73 1.52
C ILE A 62 -24.50 -7.81 2.47
N PRO A 63 -23.97 -8.94 1.98
CA PRO A 63 -23.30 -9.94 2.83
C PRO A 63 -22.15 -9.31 3.63
N CYS A 64 -22.12 -9.58 4.95
CA CYS A 64 -21.12 -9.05 5.86
C CYS A 64 -20.53 -10.18 6.68
N THR A 65 -19.20 -10.30 6.67
CA THR A 65 -18.45 -11.21 7.53
C THR A 65 -17.63 -10.41 8.53
N VAL A 66 -17.73 -10.80 9.81
CA VAL A 66 -16.96 -10.20 10.90
C VAL A 66 -15.83 -11.12 11.32
N TYR A 67 -14.62 -10.58 11.39
CA TYR A 67 -13.44 -11.28 11.91
C TYR A 67 -12.98 -10.60 13.20
N CYS A 68 -12.96 -11.35 14.30
CA CYS A 68 -12.53 -10.86 15.61
C CYS A 68 -11.10 -11.30 15.93
N TYR A 69 -10.26 -10.37 16.36
CA TYR A 69 -8.88 -10.60 16.77
C TYR A 69 -8.59 -9.89 18.09
N ASP A 70 -7.78 -10.51 18.93
CA ASP A 70 -7.17 -9.85 20.10
C ASP A 70 -5.84 -9.19 19.66
N VAL A 71 -5.93 -8.01 19.04
CA VAL A 71 -4.74 -7.29 18.55
C VAL A 71 -3.78 -6.93 19.68
N PRO A 72 -4.21 -6.48 20.88
CA PRO A 72 -3.30 -6.25 22.00
C PRO A 72 -2.55 -7.51 22.45
N GLY A 73 -3.20 -8.66 22.48
CA GLY A 73 -2.58 -9.95 22.77
C GLY A 73 -1.55 -10.36 21.72
N LEU A 74 -1.94 -10.31 20.45
CA LEU A 74 -1.08 -10.65 19.31
C LEU A 74 0.11 -9.68 19.19
N SER A 75 -0.08 -8.39 19.47
CA SER A 75 0.99 -7.38 19.46
C SER A 75 2.11 -7.75 20.45
N ARG A 76 1.75 -8.18 21.66
CA ARG A 76 2.69 -8.68 22.66
C ARG A 76 3.40 -9.95 22.24
N GLU A 77 2.65 -10.90 21.71
CA GLU A 77 3.18 -12.19 21.23
C GLU A 77 4.17 -12.00 20.08
N TRP A 78 3.81 -11.20 19.07
CA TRP A 78 4.63 -10.99 17.87
C TRP A 78 5.72 -9.94 18.07
N LYS A 79 5.70 -9.20 19.21
CA LYS A 79 6.62 -8.09 19.49
C LYS A 79 6.57 -7.00 18.40
N LEU A 80 5.36 -6.69 17.94
CA LEU A 80 5.08 -5.66 16.94
C LEU A 80 4.22 -4.57 17.58
N GLY A 81 4.19 -3.38 16.95
CA GLY A 81 3.24 -2.33 17.33
C GLY A 81 1.79 -2.74 17.00
N GLU A 82 0.81 -2.21 17.76
CA GLU A 82 -0.61 -2.52 17.53
C GLU A 82 -1.08 -2.14 16.11
N GLU A 83 -0.55 -1.05 15.55
CA GLU A 83 -0.87 -0.64 14.17
C GLU A 83 -0.40 -1.68 13.14
N GLU A 84 0.84 -2.15 13.27
CA GLU A 84 1.41 -3.17 12.36
C GLU A 84 0.67 -4.50 12.52
N THR A 85 0.41 -4.91 13.77
CA THR A 85 -0.39 -6.11 14.08
C THR A 85 -1.79 -5.99 13.48
N GLY A 86 -2.46 -4.85 13.65
CA GLY A 86 -3.77 -4.58 13.07
C GLY A 86 -3.78 -4.66 11.53
N ARG A 87 -2.69 -4.26 10.87
CA ARG A 87 -2.52 -4.42 9.41
C ARG A 87 -2.40 -5.89 9.00
N ILE A 88 -1.64 -6.67 9.76
CA ILE A 88 -1.43 -8.11 9.49
C ILE A 88 -2.76 -8.86 9.62
N VAL A 89 -3.47 -8.71 10.72
CA VAL A 89 -4.75 -9.41 10.94
C VAL A 89 -5.83 -8.97 9.96
N ARG A 90 -5.82 -7.70 9.53
CA ARG A 90 -6.72 -7.21 8.48
C ARG A 90 -6.44 -7.92 7.14
N LYS A 91 -5.17 -8.03 6.76
CA LYS A 91 -4.78 -8.75 5.55
C LYS A 91 -5.22 -10.22 5.61
N GLU A 92 -5.02 -10.87 6.75
CA GLU A 92 -5.46 -12.25 6.98
C GLU A 92 -6.98 -12.38 6.86
N ALA A 93 -7.76 -11.46 7.45
CA ALA A 93 -9.23 -11.45 7.33
C ALA A 93 -9.69 -11.41 5.86
N PHE A 94 -9.09 -10.54 5.04
CA PHE A 94 -9.39 -10.49 3.61
C PHE A 94 -8.99 -11.78 2.89
N GLN A 95 -7.84 -12.36 3.19
CA GLN A 95 -7.41 -13.63 2.59
C GLN A 95 -8.37 -14.78 2.94
N ARG A 96 -8.82 -14.84 4.20
CA ARG A 96 -9.83 -15.85 4.64
C ARG A 96 -11.15 -15.65 3.91
N GLU A 97 -11.65 -14.41 3.77
CA GLU A 97 -12.90 -14.15 3.05
C GLU A 97 -12.75 -14.45 1.56
N ALA A 98 -11.61 -14.13 0.95
CA ALA A 98 -11.31 -14.47 -0.43
C ALA A 98 -11.36 -15.98 -0.68
N ALA A 99 -10.78 -16.78 0.23
CA ALA A 99 -10.82 -18.23 0.15
C ALA A 99 -12.26 -18.79 0.24
N VAL A 100 -13.11 -18.18 1.09
CA VAL A 100 -14.55 -18.55 1.21
C VAL A 100 -15.30 -18.27 -0.09
N CYS A 101 -14.92 -17.22 -0.84
CA CYS A 101 -15.57 -16.89 -2.11
C CYS A 101 -15.33 -17.92 -3.22
N GLY A 102 -14.33 -18.79 -3.09
CA GLY A 102 -14.05 -19.88 -4.04
C GLY A 102 -13.68 -19.42 -5.43
N ARG A 103 -13.22 -18.15 -5.58
CA ARG A 103 -12.83 -17.52 -6.85
C ARG A 103 -11.31 -17.51 -7.00
N LYS A 104 -10.85 -17.35 -8.24
CA LYS A 104 -9.41 -17.09 -8.50
C LYS A 104 -9.04 -15.72 -7.93
N ASP A 105 -7.82 -15.56 -7.45
CA ASP A 105 -7.31 -14.30 -6.88
C ASP A 105 -7.47 -13.11 -7.84
N SER A 106 -7.33 -13.34 -9.16
CA SER A 106 -7.53 -12.31 -10.18
C SER A 106 -8.96 -11.78 -10.30
N GLU A 107 -9.94 -12.51 -9.76
CA GLU A 107 -11.37 -12.15 -9.78
C GLU A 107 -11.80 -11.46 -8.48
N ILE A 108 -10.90 -11.30 -7.51
CA ILE A 108 -11.17 -10.71 -6.21
C ILE A 108 -10.48 -9.35 -6.11
N LYS A 109 -11.24 -8.32 -5.72
CA LYS A 109 -10.72 -6.99 -5.42
C LYS A 109 -11.03 -6.62 -3.96
N ILE A 110 -10.04 -6.05 -3.28
CA ILE A 110 -10.16 -5.58 -1.90
C ILE A 110 -10.27 -4.06 -1.93
N ALA A 111 -11.45 -3.54 -1.57
CA ALA A 111 -11.72 -2.11 -1.54
C ALA A 111 -11.39 -1.53 -0.17
N LEU A 112 -10.50 -0.54 -0.13
CA LEU A 112 -10.09 0.20 1.06
C LEU A 112 -10.49 1.67 0.96
N ALA A 113 -11.01 2.22 2.04
CA ALA A 113 -11.59 3.57 2.10
C ALA A 113 -10.52 4.65 2.36
N HIS A 114 -9.40 4.63 1.62
CA HIS A 114 -8.45 5.72 1.65
C HIS A 114 -8.95 6.90 0.83
N ASN A 115 -8.78 8.11 1.37
CA ASN A 115 -9.18 9.36 0.76
C ASN A 115 -7.96 10.20 0.29
N GLN A 116 -8.20 11.41 -0.20
CA GLN A 116 -7.18 12.31 -0.74
C GLN A 116 -6.19 12.77 0.34
N GLU A 117 -6.67 13.07 1.54
CA GLU A 117 -5.81 13.48 2.66
C GLU A 117 -4.95 12.32 3.16
N ASP A 118 -5.45 11.08 3.16
CA ASP A 118 -4.65 9.90 3.50
C ASP A 118 -3.45 9.73 2.55
N LEU A 119 -3.63 10.05 1.26
CA LEU A 119 -2.54 10.05 0.29
C LEU A 119 -1.52 11.14 0.63
N ALA A 120 -1.99 12.38 0.90
CA ALA A 120 -1.12 13.51 1.26
C ALA A 120 -0.34 13.22 2.57
N GLU A 121 -1.01 12.69 3.59
CA GLU A 121 -0.39 12.27 4.86
C GLU A 121 0.73 11.25 4.60
N THR A 122 0.48 10.25 3.75
CA THR A 122 1.46 9.21 3.43
C THR A 122 2.63 9.76 2.62
N MET A 123 2.36 10.65 1.66
CA MET A 123 3.39 11.31 0.87
C MET A 123 4.32 12.15 1.75
N LEU A 124 3.77 12.98 2.65
CA LEU A 124 4.54 13.77 3.60
C LEU A 124 5.36 12.87 4.55
N HIS A 125 4.74 11.84 5.10
CA HIS A 125 5.43 10.90 5.98
C HIS A 125 6.63 10.23 5.29
N ASN A 126 6.45 9.77 4.05
CA ASN A 126 7.51 9.13 3.28
C ASN A 126 8.61 10.11 2.88
N LEU A 127 8.24 11.34 2.47
CA LEU A 127 9.18 12.39 2.13
C LEU A 127 10.10 12.73 3.32
N CYS A 128 9.53 12.89 4.52
CA CYS A 128 10.29 13.18 5.74
C CYS A 128 11.24 12.04 6.17
N ARG A 129 10.94 10.79 5.77
CA ARG A 129 11.81 9.63 6.07
C ARG A 129 12.89 9.39 5.02
N GLY A 130 12.88 10.15 3.94
CA GLY A 130 13.69 9.90 2.76
C GLY A 130 13.14 8.74 1.93
N THR A 131 12.73 9.04 0.72
CA THR A 131 12.16 8.04 -0.20
C THR A 131 12.48 8.37 -1.64
N GLY A 132 12.54 7.34 -2.50
CA GLY A 132 12.55 7.50 -3.96
C GLY A 132 11.14 7.75 -4.52
N LEU A 133 11.03 7.85 -5.85
CA LEU A 133 9.78 8.14 -6.57
C LEU A 133 8.65 7.20 -6.16
N ARG A 134 8.93 5.90 -6.02
CA ARG A 134 7.96 4.88 -5.65
C ARG A 134 7.31 5.13 -4.28
N GLY A 135 8.06 5.65 -3.31
CA GLY A 135 7.49 5.98 -1.99
C GLY A 135 6.64 7.25 -2.00
N LEU A 136 6.83 8.14 -2.97
CA LEU A 136 6.00 9.34 -3.14
C LEU A 136 4.65 9.03 -3.81
N CYS A 137 4.54 7.93 -4.55
CA CYS A 137 3.32 7.48 -5.23
C CYS A 137 2.74 6.16 -4.67
N THR A 138 2.91 5.90 -3.37
CA THR A 138 2.55 4.61 -2.75
C THR A 138 1.06 4.29 -2.75
N MET A 139 0.19 5.30 -2.77
CA MET A 139 -1.26 5.08 -2.80
C MET A 139 -1.78 5.26 -4.23
N ARG A 140 -1.84 4.15 -4.97
CA ARG A 140 -2.47 4.12 -6.29
C ARG A 140 -3.96 3.80 -6.16
N PRO A 141 -4.81 4.30 -7.08
CA PRO A 141 -6.24 3.92 -7.12
C PRO A 141 -6.45 2.40 -7.19
N ALA A 142 -5.57 1.72 -7.95
CA ALA A 142 -5.52 0.27 -8.01
C ALA A 142 -4.06 -0.21 -7.89
N ASP A 143 -3.83 -1.29 -7.12
CA ASP A 143 -2.52 -1.90 -6.90
C ASP A 143 -2.73 -3.40 -6.65
N GLY A 144 -2.58 -4.21 -7.70
CA GLY A 144 -2.89 -5.63 -7.67
C GLY A 144 -4.36 -5.91 -7.34
N GLU A 145 -4.59 -6.61 -6.24
CA GLU A 145 -5.93 -6.89 -5.73
C GLU A 145 -6.59 -5.70 -4.99
N ILE A 146 -5.80 -4.73 -4.56
CA ILE A 146 -6.29 -3.61 -3.76
C ILE A 146 -6.81 -2.49 -4.66
N ILE A 147 -8.03 -2.01 -4.38
CA ILE A 147 -8.61 -0.81 -5.00
C ILE A 147 -8.97 0.22 -3.93
N ARG A 148 -8.91 1.52 -4.30
CA ARG A 148 -9.24 2.65 -3.43
C ARG A 148 -10.24 3.56 -4.12
N PRO A 149 -11.54 3.19 -4.09
CA PRO A 149 -12.57 3.83 -4.90
C PRO A 149 -12.79 5.31 -4.60
N ILE A 150 -12.47 5.75 -3.37
CA ILE A 150 -12.68 7.13 -2.91
C ILE A 150 -11.37 7.92 -2.75
N LEU A 151 -10.24 7.44 -3.29
CA LEU A 151 -8.94 8.10 -3.17
C LEU A 151 -8.92 9.52 -3.77
N CYS A 152 -9.81 9.80 -4.71
CA CYS A 152 -9.97 11.12 -5.34
C CYS A 152 -10.88 12.07 -4.55
N LEU A 153 -11.51 11.63 -3.46
CA LEU A 153 -12.42 12.44 -2.66
C LEU A 153 -11.68 13.07 -1.48
N SER A 154 -11.91 14.39 -1.28
CA SER A 154 -11.50 15.07 -0.06
C SER A 154 -12.49 14.78 1.08
N ARG A 155 -12.05 15.00 2.32
CA ARG A 155 -12.90 14.88 3.52
C ARG A 155 -14.14 15.76 3.44
N ASP A 156 -14.02 16.96 2.87
CA ASP A 156 -15.16 17.86 2.68
C ASP A 156 -16.20 17.24 1.74
N LYS A 157 -15.76 16.69 0.61
CA LYS A 157 -16.66 15.99 -0.33
C LYS A 157 -17.30 14.74 0.29
N ILE A 158 -16.56 14.02 1.12
CA ILE A 158 -17.07 12.87 1.88
C ILE A 158 -18.17 13.33 2.85
N ALA A 159 -17.93 14.41 3.60
CA ALA A 159 -18.91 14.98 4.54
C ALA A 159 -20.17 15.49 3.82
N GLU A 160 -20.00 16.18 2.69
CA GLU A 160 -21.09 16.64 1.84
C GLU A 160 -21.94 15.46 1.33
N TYR A 161 -21.29 14.41 0.81
CA TYR A 161 -21.95 13.20 0.32
C TYR A 161 -22.75 12.47 1.42
N LEU A 162 -22.17 12.33 2.62
CA LEU A 162 -22.86 11.73 3.77
C LEU A 162 -24.14 12.51 4.12
N LYS A 163 -24.06 13.84 4.11
CA LYS A 163 -25.20 14.71 4.40
C LYS A 163 -26.27 14.62 3.31
N GLU A 164 -25.88 14.69 2.04
CA GLU A 164 -26.81 14.60 0.89
C GLU A 164 -27.55 13.25 0.88
N LYS A 165 -26.82 12.16 1.02
CA LYS A 165 -27.38 10.79 1.00
C LYS A 165 -27.97 10.34 2.33
N LYS A 166 -27.87 11.17 3.39
CA LYS A 166 -28.33 10.87 4.75
C LYS A 166 -27.77 9.55 5.28
N ILE A 167 -26.45 9.33 5.06
CA ILE A 167 -25.78 8.11 5.48
C ILE A 167 -25.29 8.27 6.92
N SER A 168 -25.74 7.37 7.79
CA SER A 168 -25.26 7.29 9.17
C SER A 168 -23.86 6.70 9.20
N HIS A 169 -23.00 7.19 10.10
CA HIS A 169 -21.65 6.71 10.32
C HIS A 169 -21.27 6.86 11.80
N ILE A 170 -20.20 6.20 12.20
CA ILE A 170 -19.65 6.28 13.55
C ILE A 170 -18.52 7.31 13.57
N GLN A 171 -18.44 8.09 14.64
CA GLN A 171 -17.28 8.92 14.93
C GLN A 171 -16.27 8.10 15.71
N ASP A 172 -15.06 7.96 15.15
CA ASP A 172 -13.97 7.20 15.75
C ASP A 172 -13.23 8.06 16.79
N SER A 173 -13.26 7.64 18.05
CA SER A 173 -12.59 8.33 19.16
C SER A 173 -11.06 8.28 19.08
N THR A 174 -10.48 7.28 18.40
CA THR A 174 -9.02 7.13 18.25
C THR A 174 -8.40 8.12 17.28
N ASN A 175 -9.19 8.78 16.45
CA ASN A 175 -8.73 9.86 15.58
C ASN A 175 -8.21 11.09 16.33
N LEU A 176 -8.41 11.17 17.66
CA LEU A 176 -8.02 12.33 18.48
C LEU A 176 -6.62 12.19 19.11
N SER A 177 -5.96 11.04 19.02
CA SER A 177 -4.65 10.81 19.61
C SER A 177 -3.51 11.22 18.67
N ASP A 178 -2.53 11.97 19.19
CA ASP A 178 -1.29 12.37 18.49
C ASP A 178 -0.12 11.38 18.72
N GLU A 179 -0.41 10.22 19.26
CA GLU A 179 0.60 9.22 19.59
C GLU A 179 1.39 8.77 18.35
N TYR A 180 0.70 8.61 17.23
CA TYR A 180 1.29 8.16 15.97
C TYR A 180 1.73 9.34 15.09
N THR A 181 2.87 9.19 14.41
CA THR A 181 3.40 10.21 13.49
C THR A 181 2.39 10.61 12.41
N ARG A 182 1.61 9.66 11.91
CA ARG A 182 0.59 9.92 10.91
C ARG A 182 -0.53 10.82 11.45
N ASN A 183 -0.95 10.61 12.70
CA ASN A 183 -1.96 11.46 13.34
C ASN A 183 -1.43 12.90 13.54
N ARG A 184 -0.13 13.06 13.91
CA ARG A 184 0.50 14.39 13.98
C ARG A 184 0.54 15.10 12.64
N ILE A 185 0.79 14.39 11.54
CA ILE A 185 0.72 14.97 10.19
C ILE A 185 -0.72 15.41 9.89
N ARG A 186 -1.70 14.56 10.20
CA ARG A 186 -3.14 14.79 10.00
C ARG A 186 -3.67 15.99 10.78
N HIS A 187 -3.28 16.13 12.05
CA HIS A 187 -3.88 17.13 12.95
C HIS A 187 -3.14 18.47 12.93
N HIS A 188 -1.85 18.47 12.63
CA HIS A 188 -1.03 19.68 12.76
C HIS A 188 -0.39 20.11 11.47
N ILE A 189 0.28 19.20 10.75
CA ILE A 189 1.12 19.58 9.60
C ILE A 189 0.28 19.87 8.36
N LEU A 190 -0.58 18.96 7.98
CA LEU A 190 -1.41 19.12 6.78
C LEU A 190 -2.37 20.32 6.91
N PRO A 191 -3.10 20.51 8.02
CA PRO A 191 -3.91 21.72 8.22
C PRO A 191 -3.10 23.02 8.21
N MET A 192 -1.88 23.02 8.77
CA MET A 192 -1.01 24.19 8.73
C MET A 192 -0.59 24.53 7.29
N LEU A 193 -0.26 23.52 6.48
CA LEU A 193 0.05 23.72 5.06
C LEU A 193 -1.16 24.27 4.30
N GLU A 194 -2.35 23.77 4.57
CA GLU A 194 -3.58 24.24 3.94
C GLU A 194 -3.96 25.67 4.36
N GLN A 195 -3.76 26.04 5.61
CA GLN A 195 -4.11 27.37 6.12
C GLN A 195 -3.07 28.44 5.76
N GLN A 196 -1.77 28.11 5.79
CA GLN A 196 -0.70 29.10 5.71
C GLN A 196 0.03 29.11 4.36
N VAL A 197 -0.05 28.02 3.59
CA VAL A 197 0.67 27.91 2.31
C VAL A 197 -0.31 27.86 1.13
N ASN A 198 -1.21 26.88 1.10
CA ASN A 198 -2.15 26.73 0.02
C ASN A 198 -3.35 25.87 0.46
N GLY A 199 -4.57 26.42 0.40
CA GLY A 199 -5.82 25.74 0.78
C GLY A 199 -6.13 24.46 -0.01
N LYS A 200 -5.36 24.17 -1.08
CA LYS A 200 -5.47 22.95 -1.88
C LYS A 200 -4.22 22.06 -1.76
N ALA A 201 -3.46 22.16 -0.67
CA ALA A 201 -2.20 21.44 -0.51
C ALA A 201 -2.38 19.92 -0.67
N ALA A 202 -3.37 19.31 -0.02
CA ALA A 202 -3.66 17.88 -0.15
C ALA A 202 -4.01 17.49 -1.61
N ALA A 203 -4.82 18.31 -2.30
CA ALA A 203 -5.20 18.06 -3.68
C ALA A 203 -3.98 18.12 -4.63
N HIS A 204 -3.13 19.12 -4.47
CA HIS A 204 -1.91 19.25 -5.27
C HIS A 204 -0.90 18.11 -5.01
N MET A 205 -0.81 17.63 -3.76
CA MET A 205 -0.01 16.45 -3.43
C MET A 205 -0.55 15.20 -4.12
N ALA A 206 -1.88 15.00 -4.15
CA ALA A 206 -2.50 13.88 -4.84
C ALA A 206 -2.27 13.92 -6.36
N GLU A 207 -2.40 15.11 -6.99
CA GLU A 207 -2.08 15.30 -8.41
C GLU A 207 -0.59 15.01 -8.70
N THR A 208 0.30 15.50 -7.84
CA THR A 208 1.74 15.26 -7.96
C THR A 208 2.06 13.77 -7.83
N ALA A 209 1.48 13.07 -6.85
CA ALA A 209 1.64 11.64 -6.70
C ALA A 209 1.18 10.85 -7.94
N ALA A 210 0.07 11.26 -8.57
CA ALA A 210 -0.41 10.65 -9.80
C ALA A 210 0.58 10.82 -10.97
N ARG A 211 1.19 12.01 -11.12
CA ARG A 211 2.22 12.27 -12.14
C ARG A 211 3.49 11.47 -11.88
N ILE A 212 3.94 11.42 -10.61
CA ILE A 212 5.09 10.60 -10.20
C ILE A 212 4.81 9.12 -10.47
N SER A 213 3.58 8.65 -10.24
CA SER A 213 3.19 7.26 -10.51
C SER A 213 3.36 6.89 -11.98
N GLN A 214 2.99 7.78 -12.91
CA GLN A 214 3.18 7.56 -14.35
C GLN A 214 4.67 7.48 -14.72
N ALA A 215 5.49 8.38 -14.18
CA ALA A 215 6.93 8.35 -14.41
C ALA A 215 7.59 7.09 -13.83
N GLU A 216 7.19 6.69 -12.63
CA GLU A 216 7.69 5.48 -11.95
C GLU A 216 7.30 4.21 -12.70
N GLU A 217 6.08 4.16 -13.24
CA GLU A 217 5.62 3.04 -14.06
C GLU A 217 6.44 2.91 -15.35
N TYR A 218 6.70 4.03 -16.03
CA TYR A 218 7.56 4.06 -17.22
C TYR A 218 8.97 3.57 -16.90
N LEU A 219 9.61 4.09 -15.82
CA LEU A 219 10.94 3.65 -15.40
C LEU A 219 10.98 2.17 -15.05
N THR A 220 9.93 1.68 -14.38
CA THR A 220 9.77 0.25 -14.05
C THR A 220 9.69 -0.60 -15.31
N GLN A 221 8.91 -0.19 -16.30
CA GLN A 221 8.81 -0.91 -17.59
C GLN A 221 10.13 -0.92 -18.34
N GLN A 222 10.81 0.23 -18.46
CA GLN A 222 12.10 0.31 -19.13
C GLN A 222 13.15 -0.55 -18.44
N SER A 223 13.21 -0.50 -17.12
CA SER A 223 14.16 -1.32 -16.35
C SER A 223 13.86 -2.83 -16.42
N CYS A 224 12.59 -3.24 -16.54
CA CYS A 224 12.22 -4.63 -16.83
C CYS A 224 12.76 -5.11 -18.18
N LEU A 225 12.64 -4.29 -19.21
CA LEU A 225 13.16 -4.62 -20.55
C LEU A 225 14.67 -4.81 -20.50
N VAL A 226 15.38 -3.85 -19.91
CA VAL A 226 16.85 -3.95 -19.74
C VAL A 226 17.21 -5.18 -18.92
N LEU A 227 16.54 -5.41 -17.78
CA LEU A 227 16.85 -6.53 -16.88
C LEU A 227 16.70 -7.89 -17.57
N SER A 228 15.74 -8.05 -18.46
CA SER A 228 15.46 -9.32 -19.15
C SER A 228 16.64 -9.79 -20.00
N GLU A 229 17.49 -8.89 -20.50
CA GLU A 229 18.68 -9.23 -21.29
C GLU A 229 19.80 -9.85 -20.43
N PHE A 230 19.81 -9.58 -19.13
CA PHE A 230 20.88 -9.99 -18.21
C PHE A 230 20.51 -11.17 -17.31
N GLN A 231 19.29 -11.71 -17.47
CA GLN A 231 18.84 -12.88 -16.70
C GLN A 231 19.60 -14.15 -17.11
N LYS A 232 20.01 -14.96 -16.13
CA LYS A 232 20.67 -16.27 -16.29
C LYS A 232 20.02 -17.30 -15.37
N ASP A 233 20.29 -18.58 -15.56
CA ASP A 233 19.63 -19.70 -14.85
C ASP A 233 19.60 -19.57 -13.32
N LYS A 234 20.60 -18.91 -12.70
CA LYS A 234 20.74 -18.78 -11.25
C LYS A 234 20.82 -17.33 -10.76
N GLY A 235 20.37 -16.38 -11.55
CA GLY A 235 20.42 -14.96 -11.17
C GLY A 235 20.63 -14.04 -12.36
N TYR A 236 21.51 -13.07 -12.23
CA TYR A 236 21.78 -12.06 -13.26
C TYR A 236 23.27 -11.92 -13.54
N TYR A 237 23.59 -11.57 -14.79
CA TYR A 237 24.95 -11.26 -15.18
C TYR A 237 24.99 -9.94 -15.95
N PHE A 238 25.38 -8.88 -15.28
CA PHE A 238 25.43 -7.52 -15.79
C PHE A 238 26.77 -7.27 -16.48
N THR A 239 26.77 -7.16 -17.80
CA THR A 239 27.94 -6.85 -18.61
C THR A 239 28.13 -5.33 -18.74
N GLU A 240 29.22 -4.88 -19.40
CA GLU A 240 29.49 -3.47 -19.70
C GLU A 240 28.25 -2.75 -20.28
N LYS A 241 27.51 -3.41 -21.17
CA LYS A 241 26.26 -2.86 -21.76
C LYS A 241 25.29 -2.36 -20.69
N PHE A 242 25.15 -3.07 -19.56
CA PHE A 242 24.28 -2.63 -18.45
C PHE A 242 24.77 -1.34 -17.82
N PHE A 243 26.08 -1.19 -17.65
CA PHE A 243 26.67 -0.02 -17.00
C PHE A 243 26.73 1.22 -17.91
N THR A 244 26.39 1.08 -19.20
CA THR A 244 26.19 2.22 -20.12
C THR A 244 24.75 2.75 -20.11
N GLU A 245 23.80 2.03 -19.51
CA GLU A 245 22.41 2.52 -19.35
C GLU A 245 22.35 3.73 -18.41
N PRO A 246 21.31 4.57 -18.51
CA PRO A 246 21.09 5.66 -17.54
C PRO A 246 21.07 5.12 -16.09
N GLN A 247 21.74 5.79 -15.17
CA GLN A 247 21.90 5.34 -13.78
C GLN A 247 20.56 5.00 -13.12
N ILE A 248 19.49 5.79 -13.39
CA ILE A 248 18.16 5.52 -12.85
C ILE A 248 17.61 4.15 -13.31
N ILE A 249 17.86 3.77 -14.57
CA ILE A 249 17.46 2.46 -15.11
C ILE A 249 18.27 1.34 -14.47
N GLN A 250 19.57 1.53 -14.29
CA GLN A 250 20.43 0.57 -13.60
C GLN A 250 19.91 0.31 -12.17
N VAL A 251 19.58 1.37 -11.41
CA VAL A 251 19.07 1.26 -10.03
C VAL A 251 17.74 0.51 -10.01
N TYR A 252 16.79 0.86 -10.90
CA TYR A 252 15.50 0.18 -10.95
C TYR A 252 15.62 -1.30 -11.37
N ALA A 253 16.51 -1.61 -12.32
CA ALA A 253 16.77 -2.98 -12.73
C ALA A 253 17.40 -3.81 -11.60
N LEU A 254 18.37 -3.25 -10.86
CA LEU A 254 18.96 -3.90 -9.69
C LEU A 254 17.94 -4.11 -8.57
N GLN A 255 17.06 -3.15 -8.33
CA GLN A 255 15.94 -3.32 -7.38
C GLN A 255 15.08 -4.53 -7.75
N GLN A 256 14.64 -4.61 -9.01
CA GLN A 256 13.82 -5.71 -9.49
C GLN A 256 14.56 -7.05 -9.42
N ALA A 257 15.83 -7.09 -9.83
CA ALA A 257 16.66 -8.29 -9.75
C ALA A 257 16.77 -8.80 -8.30
N MET A 258 17.06 -7.91 -7.36
CA MET A 258 17.17 -8.28 -5.95
C MET A 258 15.83 -8.68 -5.34
N GLU A 259 14.72 -7.99 -5.68
CA GLU A 259 13.37 -8.34 -5.24
C GLU A 259 12.98 -9.75 -5.75
N GLN A 260 13.29 -10.08 -6.99
CA GLN A 260 13.01 -11.40 -7.56
C GLN A 260 13.84 -12.51 -6.89
N LEU A 261 15.13 -12.27 -6.65
CA LEU A 261 16.00 -13.24 -5.98
C LEU A 261 15.64 -13.42 -4.50
N ALA A 262 15.25 -12.34 -3.80
CA ALA A 262 14.86 -12.38 -2.39
C ALA A 262 13.46 -12.94 -2.17
N GLY A 263 12.57 -12.87 -3.18
CA GLY A 263 11.13 -13.15 -3.07
C GLY A 263 10.37 -12.12 -2.21
N ARG A 264 11.03 -11.03 -1.82
CA ARG A 264 10.46 -9.93 -1.03
C ARG A 264 11.34 -8.68 -1.11
N ARG A 265 10.75 -7.54 -0.75
CA ARG A 265 11.38 -6.22 -0.86
C ARG A 265 11.91 -5.67 0.48
N LYS A 266 11.36 -6.13 1.60
CA LYS A 266 11.74 -5.63 2.93
C LYS A 266 13.27 -5.70 3.08
N ASP A 267 13.87 -4.70 3.74
CA ASP A 267 15.32 -4.62 4.02
C ASP A 267 16.25 -4.43 2.81
N LEU A 268 15.71 -4.22 1.58
CA LEU A 268 16.48 -3.79 0.42
C LEU A 268 16.49 -2.26 0.36
N ALA A 269 17.65 -1.65 0.56
CA ALA A 269 17.85 -0.20 0.61
C ALA A 269 18.79 0.28 -0.52
N ALA A 270 18.79 1.60 -0.79
CA ALA A 270 19.60 2.22 -1.84
C ALA A 270 21.09 1.83 -1.77
N VAL A 271 21.65 1.76 -0.57
CA VAL A 271 23.04 1.36 -0.33
C VAL A 271 23.40 -0.01 -0.93
N HIS A 272 22.43 -0.93 -1.05
CA HIS A 272 22.69 -2.25 -1.62
C HIS A 272 22.85 -2.19 -3.14
N TYR A 273 22.06 -1.37 -3.81
CA TYR A 273 22.13 -1.18 -5.27
C TYR A 273 23.39 -0.38 -5.65
N GLU A 274 23.70 0.67 -4.88
CA GLU A 274 24.90 1.48 -5.04
C GLU A 274 26.18 0.62 -4.95
N LYS A 275 26.28 -0.23 -3.93
CA LYS A 275 27.40 -1.16 -3.79
C LYS A 275 27.56 -2.12 -4.97
N VAL A 276 26.46 -2.54 -5.61
CA VAL A 276 26.57 -3.40 -6.81
C VAL A 276 27.04 -2.60 -8.02
N LEU A 277 26.63 -1.33 -8.15
CA LEU A 277 27.12 -0.44 -9.20
C LEU A 277 28.61 -0.14 -9.00
N GLU A 278 29.03 0.22 -7.80
CA GLU A 278 30.44 0.45 -7.46
C GLU A 278 31.32 -0.76 -7.70
N LEU A 279 30.77 -1.98 -7.49
CA LEU A 279 31.51 -3.23 -7.67
C LEU A 279 32.04 -3.41 -9.11
N TYR A 280 31.38 -2.82 -10.11
CA TYR A 280 31.83 -2.87 -11.50
C TYR A 280 33.17 -2.21 -11.71
N GLU A 281 33.46 -1.13 -10.99
CA GLU A 281 34.74 -0.39 -11.06
C GLU A 281 35.84 -1.03 -10.20
N MET A 282 35.52 -2.06 -9.41
CA MET A 282 36.49 -2.72 -8.55
C MET A 282 37.26 -3.82 -9.31
N GLN A 283 38.34 -4.32 -8.66
CA GLN A 283 39.17 -5.41 -9.21
C GLN A 283 38.34 -6.70 -9.40
N THR A 284 38.60 -7.42 -10.47
CA THR A 284 38.05 -8.75 -10.75
C THR A 284 38.24 -9.69 -9.57
N GLY A 285 37.21 -10.47 -9.23
CA GLY A 285 37.19 -11.39 -8.10
C GLY A 285 36.63 -10.78 -6.80
N ARG A 286 36.47 -9.46 -6.73
CA ARG A 286 35.82 -8.80 -5.57
C ARG A 286 34.39 -9.29 -5.39
N ARG A 287 33.98 -9.46 -4.12
CA ARG A 287 32.62 -9.91 -3.74
C ARG A 287 32.03 -9.02 -2.68
N ILE A 288 30.71 -8.91 -2.68
CA ILE A 288 29.92 -8.26 -1.64
C ILE A 288 28.75 -9.16 -1.25
N SER A 289 28.54 -9.28 0.06
CA SER A 289 27.36 -9.96 0.60
C SER A 289 26.19 -8.98 0.71
N LEU A 290 25.01 -9.43 0.33
CA LEU A 290 23.76 -8.69 0.30
C LEU A 290 22.71 -9.39 1.16
N PRO A 291 21.62 -8.72 1.57
CA PRO A 291 20.55 -9.35 2.31
C PRO A 291 19.98 -10.60 1.63
N TYR A 292 19.35 -11.49 2.41
CA TYR A 292 18.67 -12.69 1.92
C TYR A 292 19.59 -13.72 1.24
N HIS A 293 20.83 -13.83 1.71
CA HIS A 293 21.84 -14.75 1.15
C HIS A 293 22.13 -14.48 -0.34
N MET A 294 22.05 -13.22 -0.75
CA MET A 294 22.52 -12.82 -2.08
C MET A 294 23.99 -12.44 -2.03
N GLU A 295 24.68 -12.69 -3.11
CA GLU A 295 26.06 -12.27 -3.37
C GLU A 295 26.15 -11.56 -4.72
N ALA A 296 26.87 -10.44 -4.77
CA ALA A 296 27.33 -9.89 -6.03
C ALA A 296 28.84 -10.05 -6.14
N ARG A 297 29.33 -10.46 -7.33
CA ARG A 297 30.74 -10.71 -7.60
C ARG A 297 31.17 -10.02 -8.89
N ARG A 298 32.28 -9.31 -8.86
CA ARG A 298 32.96 -8.79 -10.04
C ARG A 298 33.69 -9.94 -10.78
N ASP A 299 33.17 -10.30 -11.94
CA ASP A 299 33.84 -11.22 -12.88
C ASP A 299 34.59 -10.41 -13.92
N TYR A 300 35.25 -11.07 -14.88
CA TYR A 300 36.13 -10.41 -15.86
C TYR A 300 35.37 -9.41 -16.76
N GLU A 301 34.17 -9.77 -17.22
CA GLU A 301 33.38 -8.99 -18.19
C GLU A 301 32.20 -8.28 -17.55
N GLY A 302 31.95 -8.43 -16.25
CA GLY A 302 30.75 -7.85 -15.63
C GLY A 302 30.60 -8.18 -14.16
N VAL A 303 29.37 -8.00 -13.67
CA VAL A 303 28.98 -8.31 -12.28
C VAL A 303 27.93 -9.40 -12.27
N ARG A 304 28.19 -10.48 -11.56
CA ARG A 304 27.23 -11.55 -11.30
C ARG A 304 26.48 -11.26 -10.00
N LEU A 305 25.18 -11.36 -10.05
CA LEU A 305 24.28 -11.27 -8.89
C LEU A 305 23.48 -12.56 -8.78
N CYS A 306 23.58 -13.26 -7.66
CA CYS A 306 22.88 -14.53 -7.43
C CYS A 306 22.50 -14.69 -5.96
N ARG A 307 21.62 -15.64 -5.70
CA ARG A 307 21.33 -16.13 -4.35
C ARG A 307 22.23 -17.35 -4.08
N CYS A 308 22.90 -17.36 -2.91
CA CYS A 308 23.76 -18.47 -2.46
C CYS A 308 22.97 -19.63 -1.87
#